data_1d7f06a6d262ddccb4b0ff1cf589a612
#
_entry.id   1d7f06a6d262ddccb4b0ff1cf589a612
#
_cell.length_a   1.000
_cell.length_b   1.000
_cell.length_c   1.000
_cell.angle_alpha   90.00
_cell.angle_beta   90.00
_cell.angle_gamma   90.00
#
_symmetry.space_group_name_H-M   'P 1'
#
loop_
_entity.id
_entity.type
_entity.pdbx_description
1 polymer ?
#
loop_
_entity_poly.entity_id
_entity_poly.type
_entity_poly.pdbx_seq_one_letter_code
_entity_poly.pdbx_strand_id
1 'polypeptide(L)'
;MAFDNNRFNSIIKEFTVDTDTLREIAADFRYDLRKGLQDPAQSSLRMLKSYLGLPSGRETGEYLALDFGGTNLRVLRISLKGAGKFEVLKKVAKPLKVEGVYDFIGPDSTAEEMFDFIAELVDEAIEGDHKKQFL
;
A
#
# COMPACT_ATOMS: atom_id res chain seq x y z
N MET A 1 41.41 11.65 19.08
CA MET A 1 40.28 11.11 19.86
C MET A 1 40.19 9.62 19.56
N ALA A 2 40.43 8.75 20.52
CA ALA A 2 40.33 7.31 20.30
C ALA A 2 38.85 6.91 20.22
N PHE A 3 38.48 6.07 19.26
CA PHE A 3 37.13 5.55 19.11
C PHE A 3 36.83 4.58 20.27
N ASP A 4 35.76 4.85 21.02
CA ASP A 4 35.33 4.01 22.13
C ASP A 4 34.49 2.83 21.63
N ASN A 5 35.18 1.72 21.35
CA ASN A 5 34.56 0.48 20.91
C ASN A 5 33.52 -0.08 21.87
N ASN A 6 33.70 0.11 23.19
CA ASN A 6 32.77 -0.42 24.18
C ASN A 6 31.44 0.31 24.15
N ARG A 7 31.48 1.63 24.05
CA ARG A 7 30.29 2.47 23.92
C ARG A 7 29.56 2.17 22.58
N PHE A 8 30.29 2.01 21.50
CA PHE A 8 29.73 1.66 20.21
C PHE A 8 29.02 0.30 20.24
N ASN A 9 29.68 -0.73 20.79
CA ASN A 9 29.08 -2.06 20.92
C ASN A 9 27.86 -2.09 21.85
N SER A 10 27.84 -1.28 22.92
CA SER A 10 26.66 -1.12 23.77
C SER A 10 25.49 -0.57 22.98
N ILE A 11 25.70 0.48 22.19
CA ILE A 11 24.66 1.08 21.34
C ILE A 11 24.16 0.07 20.30
N ILE A 12 25.06 -0.63 19.61
CA ILE A 12 24.65 -1.67 18.62
C ILE A 12 23.77 -2.72 19.29
N LYS A 13 24.11 -3.16 20.50
CA LYS A 13 23.33 -4.16 21.22
C LYS A 13 21.90 -3.69 21.54
N GLU A 14 21.71 -2.41 21.85
CA GLU A 14 20.38 -1.82 22.11
C GLU A 14 19.50 -1.80 20.85
N PHE A 15 20.10 -1.75 19.65
CA PHE A 15 19.39 -1.80 18.37
C PHE A 15 19.33 -3.20 17.75
N THR A 16 19.93 -4.19 18.39
CA THR A 16 19.90 -5.57 17.89
C THR A 16 18.77 -6.33 18.57
N VAL A 17 17.81 -6.78 17.75
CA VAL A 17 16.71 -7.63 18.20
C VAL A 17 17.02 -9.06 17.81
N ASP A 18 17.09 -9.97 18.77
CA ASP A 18 17.32 -11.38 18.49
C ASP A 18 16.04 -12.07 17.94
N THR A 19 16.22 -13.29 17.43
CA THR A 19 15.12 -14.05 16.82
C THR A 19 14.01 -14.39 17.80
N ASP A 20 14.32 -14.61 19.07
CA ASP A 20 13.32 -14.99 20.06
C ASP A 20 12.48 -13.77 20.46
N THR A 21 13.09 -12.63 20.66
CA THR A 21 12.39 -11.34 20.84
C THR A 21 11.50 -11.01 19.63
N LEU A 22 11.98 -11.24 18.39
CA LEU A 22 11.16 -11.06 17.19
C LEU A 22 9.94 -11.97 17.15
N ARG A 23 10.08 -13.21 17.62
CA ARG A 23 8.94 -14.15 17.71
C ARG A 23 7.91 -13.71 18.74
N GLU A 24 8.37 -13.21 19.88
CA GLU A 24 7.50 -12.65 20.93
C GLU A 24 6.73 -11.44 20.39
N ILE A 25 7.42 -10.47 19.79
CA ILE A 25 6.80 -9.30 19.15
C ILE A 25 5.76 -9.73 18.09
N ALA A 26 6.10 -10.71 17.26
CA ALA A 26 5.19 -11.22 16.23
C ALA A 26 3.96 -11.94 16.83
N ALA A 27 4.11 -12.62 17.97
CA ALA A 27 3.01 -13.26 18.68
C ALA A 27 2.07 -12.22 19.30
N ASP A 28 2.61 -11.21 19.97
CA ASP A 28 1.87 -10.13 20.59
C ASP A 28 1.13 -9.28 19.53
N PHE A 29 1.82 -8.94 18.44
CA PHE A 29 1.20 -8.24 17.32
C PHE A 29 0.03 -9.03 16.73
N ARG A 30 0.19 -10.34 16.53
CA ARG A 30 -0.88 -11.21 16.04
C ARG A 30 -2.06 -11.29 17.01
N TYR A 31 -1.78 -11.30 18.31
CA TYR A 31 -2.79 -11.27 19.34
C TYR A 31 -3.61 -9.98 19.28
N ASP A 32 -2.94 -8.83 19.20
CA ASP A 32 -3.59 -7.53 19.11
C ASP A 32 -4.39 -7.34 17.82
N LEU A 33 -3.91 -7.85 16.67
CA LEU A 33 -4.67 -7.89 15.43
C LEU A 33 -5.98 -8.66 15.58
N ARG A 34 -5.94 -9.83 16.24
CA ARG A 34 -7.14 -10.63 16.47
C ARG A 34 -8.12 -9.94 17.40
N LYS A 35 -7.64 -9.31 18.47
CA LYS A 35 -8.46 -8.50 19.36
C LYS A 35 -9.12 -7.33 18.62
N GLY A 36 -8.35 -6.57 17.85
CA GLY A 36 -8.87 -5.44 17.07
C GLY A 36 -9.90 -5.85 16.04
N LEU A 37 -9.81 -7.09 15.51
CA LEU A 37 -10.79 -7.63 14.57
C LEU A 37 -12.09 -8.07 15.26
N GLN A 38 -12.01 -8.55 16.51
CA GLN A 38 -13.18 -8.98 17.31
C GLN A 38 -13.90 -7.79 17.94
N ASP A 39 -13.14 -6.91 18.58
CA ASP A 39 -13.63 -5.73 19.26
C ASP A 39 -12.60 -4.59 19.18
N PRO A 40 -12.83 -3.56 18.34
CA PRO A 40 -11.91 -2.44 18.18
C PRO A 40 -11.61 -1.68 19.48
N ALA A 41 -12.48 -1.78 20.50
CA ALA A 41 -12.27 -1.10 21.78
C ALA A 41 -11.21 -1.79 22.65
N GLN A 42 -10.85 -3.04 22.37
CA GLN A 42 -9.91 -3.84 23.17
C GLN A 42 -8.48 -3.87 22.62
N SER A 43 -8.21 -3.18 21.52
CA SER A 43 -6.88 -3.13 20.91
C SER A 43 -6.56 -1.72 20.42
N SER A 44 -5.28 -1.35 20.48
CA SER A 44 -4.77 -0.15 19.83
C SER A 44 -4.79 -0.26 18.30
N LEU A 45 -4.83 -1.49 17.78
CA LEU A 45 -4.90 -1.78 16.36
C LEU A 45 -6.35 -1.86 15.90
N ARG A 46 -6.80 -0.81 15.20
CA ARG A 46 -8.13 -0.79 14.59
C ARG A 46 -8.12 -1.61 13.31
N MET A 47 -8.90 -2.71 13.31
CA MET A 47 -8.98 -3.63 12.18
C MET A 47 -10.33 -3.55 11.50
N LEU A 48 -10.33 -3.63 10.17
CA LEU A 48 -11.53 -3.82 9.37
C LEU A 48 -11.54 -5.24 8.80
N LYS A 49 -12.70 -5.88 8.80
CA LYS A 49 -12.84 -7.20 8.19
C LYS A 49 -12.66 -7.08 6.68
N SER A 50 -11.77 -7.89 6.13
CA SER A 50 -11.67 -8.11 4.70
C SER A 50 -12.54 -9.30 4.31
N TYR A 51 -13.34 -9.12 3.26
CA TYR A 51 -14.19 -10.17 2.70
C TYR A 51 -13.57 -10.81 1.45
N LEU A 52 -12.32 -10.46 1.16
CA LEU A 52 -11.54 -11.01 0.05
C LEU A 52 -10.82 -12.28 0.50
N GLY A 53 -10.84 -13.29 -0.36
CA GLY A 53 -10.00 -14.47 -0.20
C GLY A 53 -8.53 -14.19 -0.56
N LEU A 54 -7.67 -15.14 -0.25
CA LEU A 54 -6.29 -15.10 -0.73
C LEU A 54 -6.26 -15.38 -2.23
N PRO A 55 -5.32 -14.77 -2.98
CA PRO A 55 -5.13 -15.09 -4.38
C PRO A 55 -4.80 -16.58 -4.56
N SER A 56 -5.36 -17.20 -5.59
CA SER A 56 -5.11 -18.61 -5.88
C SER A 56 -3.77 -18.85 -6.59
N GLY A 57 -3.19 -17.80 -7.14
CA GLY A 57 -2.02 -17.84 -8.01
C GLY A 57 -2.32 -18.33 -9.43
N ARG A 58 -3.61 -18.61 -9.76
CA ARG A 58 -4.04 -19.06 -11.08
C ARG A 58 -4.67 -17.96 -11.92
N GLU A 59 -4.81 -16.77 -11.34
CA GLU A 59 -5.42 -15.62 -12.00
C GLU A 59 -4.66 -15.28 -13.28
N THR A 60 -5.40 -15.03 -14.34
CA THR A 60 -4.91 -14.59 -15.65
C THR A 60 -5.76 -13.45 -16.17
N GLY A 61 -5.19 -12.64 -17.05
CA GLY A 61 -5.88 -11.50 -17.65
C GLY A 61 -5.22 -10.17 -17.34
N GLU A 62 -5.81 -9.10 -17.83
CA GLU A 62 -5.35 -7.74 -17.56
C GLU A 62 -6.25 -7.06 -16.53
N TYR A 63 -5.60 -6.39 -15.59
CA TYR A 63 -6.24 -5.73 -14.46
C TYR A 63 -5.73 -4.31 -14.32
N LEU A 64 -6.59 -3.44 -13.80
CA LEU A 64 -6.18 -2.14 -13.28
C LEU A 64 -6.12 -2.22 -11.76
N ALA A 65 -5.02 -1.78 -11.21
CA ALA A 65 -4.84 -1.62 -9.77
C ALA A 65 -4.68 -0.14 -9.44
N LEU A 66 -5.52 0.35 -8.53
CA LEU A 66 -5.49 1.71 -8.03
C LEU A 66 -4.90 1.71 -6.62
N ASP A 67 -3.80 2.44 -6.42
CA ASP A 67 -3.20 2.71 -5.11
C ASP A 67 -3.41 4.18 -4.75
N PHE A 68 -4.39 4.41 -3.88
CA PHE A 68 -4.73 5.74 -3.39
C PHE A 68 -4.03 5.97 -2.04
N GLY A 69 -2.88 6.61 -2.09
CA GLY A 69 -2.11 6.96 -0.90
C GLY A 69 -2.47 8.36 -0.35
N GLY A 70 -1.85 8.73 0.77
CA GLY A 70 -2.07 10.05 1.38
C GLY A 70 -1.45 11.23 0.60
N THR A 71 -0.49 10.97 -0.29
CA THR A 71 0.25 12.00 -1.03
C THR A 71 0.28 11.77 -2.54
N ASN A 72 0.05 10.53 -2.96
CA ASN A 72 0.14 10.16 -4.37
C ASN A 72 -0.99 9.20 -4.73
N LEU A 73 -1.47 9.31 -5.94
CA LEU A 73 -2.32 8.36 -6.60
C LEU A 73 -1.51 7.61 -7.66
N ARG A 74 -1.64 6.28 -7.69
CA ARG A 74 -1.00 5.42 -8.67
C ARG A 74 -2.02 4.52 -9.35
N VAL A 75 -1.90 4.40 -10.65
CA VAL A 75 -2.66 3.43 -11.43
C VAL A 75 -1.67 2.51 -12.13
N LEU A 76 -1.86 1.21 -11.96
CA LEU A 76 -1.07 0.19 -12.64
C LEU A 76 -1.97 -0.62 -13.55
N ARG A 77 -1.54 -0.81 -14.79
CA ARG A 77 -2.08 -1.82 -15.69
C ARG A 77 -1.17 -3.03 -15.62
N ILE A 78 -1.71 -4.16 -15.19
CA ILE A 78 -0.96 -5.39 -14.97
C ILE A 78 -1.57 -6.54 -15.77
N SER A 79 -0.71 -7.42 -16.25
CA SER A 79 -1.10 -8.70 -16.87
C SER A 79 -0.72 -9.83 -15.95
N LEU A 80 -1.72 -10.57 -15.47
CA LEU A 80 -1.53 -11.80 -14.71
C LEU A 80 -1.39 -12.97 -15.66
N LYS A 81 -0.38 -13.79 -15.46
CA LYS A 81 0.00 -14.91 -16.36
C LYS A 81 -0.30 -16.29 -15.74
N GLY A 82 -0.90 -16.33 -14.57
CA GLY A 82 -1.03 -17.55 -13.77
C GLY A 82 0.28 -17.96 -13.10
N ALA A 83 0.21 -18.99 -12.26
CA ALA A 83 1.36 -19.50 -11.48
C ALA A 83 2.12 -18.41 -10.69
N GLY A 84 1.40 -17.40 -10.19
CA GLY A 84 1.97 -16.26 -9.48
C GLY A 84 2.81 -15.30 -10.32
N LYS A 85 2.83 -15.48 -11.65
CA LYS A 85 3.59 -14.62 -12.58
C LYS A 85 2.74 -13.42 -13.01
N PHE A 86 3.37 -12.25 -13.10
CA PHE A 86 2.75 -11.03 -13.58
C PHE A 86 3.73 -10.17 -14.36
N GLU A 87 3.18 -9.22 -15.09
CA GLU A 87 3.91 -8.21 -15.84
C GLU A 87 3.22 -6.86 -15.64
N VAL A 88 3.99 -5.83 -15.32
CA VAL A 88 3.47 -4.45 -15.26
C VAL A 88 3.56 -3.86 -16.66
N LEU A 89 2.42 -3.65 -17.28
CA LEU A 89 2.32 -3.10 -18.64
C LEU A 89 2.46 -1.59 -18.67
N LYS A 90 1.84 -0.93 -17.68
CA LYS A 90 1.88 0.52 -17.52
C LYS A 90 1.81 0.91 -16.05
N LYS A 91 2.49 1.97 -15.70
CA LYS A 91 2.39 2.61 -14.39
C LYS A 91 2.28 4.11 -14.58
N VAL A 92 1.22 4.68 -14.04
CA VAL A 92 1.00 6.12 -13.95
C VAL A 92 1.00 6.51 -12.47
N ALA A 93 1.68 7.58 -12.11
CA ALA A 93 1.71 8.05 -10.73
C ALA A 93 1.76 9.58 -10.73
N LYS A 94 0.85 10.20 -9.99
CA LYS A 94 0.83 11.65 -9.82
C LYS A 94 0.66 11.99 -8.33
N PRO A 95 1.28 13.08 -7.84
CA PRO A 95 1.01 13.57 -6.50
C PRO A 95 -0.44 14.07 -6.42
N LEU A 96 -1.04 14.03 -5.22
CA LEU A 96 -2.37 14.59 -4.97
C LEU A 96 -2.37 16.10 -4.80
N LYS A 97 -1.17 16.68 -4.69
CA LYS A 97 -0.98 18.14 -4.60
C LYS A 97 0.26 18.55 -5.36
N VAL A 98 0.11 19.57 -6.18
CA VAL A 98 1.22 20.30 -6.83
C VAL A 98 1.02 21.78 -6.54
N GLU A 99 1.95 22.39 -5.83
CA GLU A 99 1.84 23.78 -5.39
C GLU A 99 1.65 24.74 -6.58
N GLY A 100 0.64 25.60 -6.47
CA GLY A 100 0.28 26.54 -7.52
C GLY A 100 -0.45 25.93 -8.72
N VAL A 101 -0.72 24.62 -8.73
CA VAL A 101 -1.40 23.94 -9.84
C VAL A 101 -2.71 23.29 -9.37
N TYR A 102 -2.65 22.38 -8.40
CA TYR A 102 -3.84 21.73 -7.83
C TYR A 102 -3.57 21.18 -6.42
N ASP A 103 -4.64 21.01 -5.65
CA ASP A 103 -4.58 20.43 -4.29
C ASP A 103 -5.84 19.60 -4.02
N PHE A 104 -5.76 18.28 -4.24
CA PHE A 104 -6.87 17.35 -4.01
C PHE A 104 -6.96 16.84 -2.56
N ILE A 105 -6.04 17.24 -1.69
CA ILE A 105 -6.06 16.89 -0.25
C ILE A 105 -6.41 18.09 0.65
N GLY A 106 -6.56 19.27 0.05
CA GLY A 106 -6.96 20.48 0.74
C GLY A 106 -8.45 20.51 1.10
N PRO A 107 -8.85 21.41 2.03
CA PRO A 107 -10.23 21.48 2.48
C PRO A 107 -11.21 21.97 1.40
N ASP A 108 -10.74 22.62 0.36
CA ASP A 108 -11.54 23.17 -0.73
C ASP A 108 -11.71 22.17 -1.90
N SER A 109 -11.07 21.00 -1.83
CA SER A 109 -11.18 19.97 -2.85
C SER A 109 -12.54 19.29 -2.80
N THR A 110 -13.13 19.09 -3.97
CA THR A 110 -14.40 18.41 -4.13
C THR A 110 -14.21 16.92 -4.50
N ALA A 111 -15.23 16.11 -4.21
CA ALA A 111 -15.22 14.71 -4.66
C ALA A 111 -15.21 14.59 -6.18
N GLU A 112 -15.89 15.50 -6.88
CA GLU A 112 -15.96 15.53 -8.34
C GLU A 112 -14.58 15.72 -8.96
N GLU A 113 -13.84 16.76 -8.53
CA GLU A 113 -12.46 17.00 -8.99
C GLU A 113 -11.53 15.82 -8.72
N MET A 114 -11.69 15.16 -7.58
CA MET A 114 -10.91 13.98 -7.23
C MET A 114 -11.23 12.80 -8.15
N PHE A 115 -12.51 12.55 -8.45
CA PHE A 115 -12.90 11.47 -9.36
C PHE A 115 -12.48 11.75 -10.80
N ASP A 116 -12.55 12.99 -11.27
CA ASP A 116 -12.06 13.39 -12.58
C ASP A 116 -10.55 13.15 -12.67
N PHE A 117 -9.79 13.51 -11.64
CA PHE A 117 -8.37 13.25 -11.58
C PHE A 117 -8.04 11.73 -11.61
N ILE A 118 -8.82 10.91 -10.89
CA ILE A 118 -8.68 9.45 -10.96
C ILE A 118 -8.95 8.96 -12.38
N ALA A 119 -10.00 9.46 -13.02
CA ALA A 119 -10.38 9.08 -14.38
C ALA A 119 -9.29 9.42 -15.40
N GLU A 120 -8.66 10.60 -15.29
CA GLU A 120 -7.52 10.98 -16.11
C GLU A 120 -6.34 10.02 -15.98
N LEU A 121 -5.99 9.60 -14.75
CA LEU A 121 -4.90 8.64 -14.54
C LEU A 121 -5.24 7.26 -15.08
N VAL A 122 -6.50 6.85 -14.97
CA VAL A 122 -6.98 5.59 -15.54
C VAL A 122 -6.89 5.64 -17.06
N ASP A 123 -7.36 6.73 -17.69
CA ASP A 123 -7.28 6.92 -19.14
C ASP A 123 -5.83 6.87 -19.66
N GLU A 124 -4.93 7.53 -18.96
CA GLU A 124 -3.49 7.47 -19.25
C GLU A 124 -2.92 6.04 -19.10
N ALA A 125 -3.41 5.28 -18.12
CA ALA A 125 -2.94 3.91 -17.88
C ALA A 125 -3.43 2.91 -18.95
N ILE A 126 -4.63 3.11 -19.48
CA ILE A 126 -5.20 2.28 -20.56
C ILE A 126 -4.82 2.77 -21.95
N GLU A 127 -4.11 3.91 -22.06
CA GLU A 127 -3.67 4.49 -23.34
C GLU A 127 -4.83 4.79 -24.29
N GLY A 128 -5.98 5.21 -23.74
CA GLY A 128 -7.20 5.49 -24.48
C GLY A 128 -7.92 4.25 -25.05
N ASP A 129 -7.53 3.04 -24.66
CA ASP A 129 -8.19 1.81 -25.09
C ASP A 129 -9.46 1.52 -24.27
N HIS A 130 -10.48 2.35 -24.46
CA HIS A 130 -11.78 2.23 -23.79
C HIS A 130 -12.62 1.00 -24.21
N LYS A 131 -12.19 0.25 -25.23
CA LYS A 131 -12.88 -0.96 -25.69
C LYS A 131 -12.48 -2.21 -24.92
N LYS A 132 -11.37 -2.15 -24.23
CA LYS A 132 -10.85 -3.28 -23.47
C LYS A 132 -11.59 -3.41 -22.15
N GLN A 133 -12.11 -4.59 -21.86
CA GLN A 133 -12.62 -4.90 -20.51
C GLN A 133 -11.45 -5.26 -19.60
N PHE A 134 -11.33 -4.54 -18.50
CA PHE A 134 -10.46 -4.87 -17.39
C PHE A 134 -11.28 -5.58 -16.30
N LEU A 135 -10.70 -6.58 -15.72
CA LEU A 135 -11.29 -7.34 -14.61
C LEU A 135 -10.86 -6.78 -13.27
#